data_7dcd3b3d4acd6bf42d00d29c27e6c4cb
#
_entry.id   7dcd3b3d4acd6bf42d00d29c27e6c4cb
#
_cell.length_a   1.000
_cell.length_b   1.000
_cell.length_c   1.000
_cell.angle_alpha   90.00
_cell.angle_beta   90.00
_cell.angle_gamma   90.00
#
_symmetry.space_group_name_H-M   'P 1'
#
loop_
_entity.id
_entity.type
_entity.pdbx_description
1 polymer ?
#
loop_
_entity_poly.entity_id
_entity_poly.type
_entity_poly.pdbx_seq_one_letter_code
_entity_poly.pdbx_strand_id
1 'polypeptide(L)'
;QPCSSAASDVYKRQEYVCGYETEKMSKSKSNVVNPDNIISVYGADTLRMYEMFLGPIEQSKPWNTNGIEGVFKFLNKVWNLFHLNDQFNVSDKKPEKNELKNLHTAIKKIENDIERLSINTCISQLMITVNEMSRLKCNKREILEPFLIVLSSFAPHLSEELWSKLGHKKSISLSKYPKYNDKFLDEDEFEYPIMINGKLRTKIKFSLEANGDEVKKQVVQNDIVLKWIKNENVKKIIFVPKKIINIVI
;
A
#
# COMPACT_ATOMS: atom_id res chain seq x y z
N GLN A 1 -28.04 39.47 36.40
CA GLN A 1 -29.32 38.78 36.15
C GLN A 1 -29.18 37.31 36.54
N PRO A 2 -30.14 36.74 37.25
CA PRO A 2 -30.13 35.32 37.53
C PRO A 2 -30.39 34.57 36.18
N CYS A 3 -29.40 33.87 35.69
CA CYS A 3 -29.59 32.91 34.58
C CYS A 3 -30.61 31.88 35.02
N SER A 4 -31.68 31.69 34.25
CA SER A 4 -32.67 30.65 34.50
C SER A 4 -31.97 29.28 34.57
N SER A 5 -32.45 28.39 35.45
CA SER A 5 -31.89 27.04 35.61
C SER A 5 -31.81 26.26 34.30
N ALA A 6 -32.70 26.54 33.35
CA ALA A 6 -32.70 25.96 32.01
C ALA A 6 -31.50 26.41 31.14
N ALA A 7 -31.07 27.69 31.23
CA ALA A 7 -29.89 28.20 30.53
C ALA A 7 -28.59 27.59 31.10
N SER A 8 -28.54 27.39 32.43
CA SER A 8 -27.44 26.71 33.10
C SER A 8 -27.32 25.25 32.71
N ASP A 9 -28.43 24.53 32.49
CA ASP A 9 -28.41 23.13 32.07
C ASP A 9 -28.05 22.95 30.58
N VAL A 10 -28.41 23.89 29.71
CA VAL A 10 -27.97 23.93 28.34
C VAL A 10 -26.47 24.21 28.24
N TYR A 11 -25.94 25.11 29.09
CA TYR A 11 -24.50 25.37 29.15
C TYR A 11 -23.70 24.19 29.73
N LYS A 12 -24.24 23.43 30.66
CA LYS A 12 -23.58 22.22 31.21
C LYS A 12 -23.59 21.04 30.29
N ARG A 13 -24.47 21.01 29.26
CA ARG A 13 -24.51 19.95 28.23
C ARG A 13 -23.82 20.33 26.94
N GLN A 14 -23.32 21.54 26.79
CA GLN A 14 -22.36 21.83 25.72
C GLN A 14 -21.03 21.19 26.12
N GLU A 15 -20.84 19.93 25.75
CA GLU A 15 -19.49 19.44 25.51
C GLU A 15 -18.84 20.44 24.57
N TYR A 16 -17.77 21.08 25.03
CA TYR A 16 -16.91 21.87 24.15
C TYR A 16 -16.34 20.91 23.12
N VAL A 17 -17.03 20.73 22.02
CA VAL A 17 -16.44 20.17 20.81
C VAL A 17 -15.46 21.24 20.36
N CYS A 18 -14.20 21.10 20.79
CA CYS A 18 -13.09 21.84 20.21
C CYS A 18 -13.03 21.44 18.74
N GLY A 19 -13.80 22.12 17.91
CA GLY A 19 -13.72 21.99 16.47
C GLY A 19 -12.37 22.52 16.05
N TYR A 20 -11.54 21.67 15.44
CA TYR A 20 -10.34 22.14 14.77
C TYR A 20 -10.78 22.88 13.51
N GLU A 21 -10.67 24.22 13.52
CA GLU A 21 -10.82 25.01 12.29
C GLU A 21 -9.51 24.94 11.52
N THR A 22 -9.61 24.59 10.23
CA THR A 22 -8.45 24.61 9.33
C THR A 22 -8.16 26.03 8.91
N GLU A 23 -7.07 26.59 9.38
CA GLU A 23 -6.65 27.95 9.09
C GLU A 23 -5.40 27.96 8.21
N LYS A 24 -5.30 28.94 7.29
CA LYS A 24 -4.09 29.12 6.46
C LYS A 24 -2.91 29.50 7.35
N MET A 25 -1.80 28.79 7.22
CA MET A 25 -0.54 29.12 7.89
C MET A 25 -0.05 30.50 7.49
N SER A 26 0.29 31.35 8.47
CA SER A 26 0.94 32.63 8.23
C SER A 26 1.85 33.01 9.40
N LYS A 27 2.92 33.74 9.13
CA LYS A 27 3.86 34.22 10.15
C LYS A 27 3.15 35.15 11.16
N SER A 28 2.21 35.98 10.71
CA SER A 28 1.45 36.89 11.57
C SER A 28 0.54 36.18 12.57
N LYS A 29 0.15 34.92 12.29
CA LYS A 29 -0.69 34.11 13.17
C LYS A 29 0.12 33.14 14.04
N SER A 30 1.43 33.11 13.87
CA SER A 30 2.36 32.23 14.60
C SER A 30 1.98 30.73 14.51
N ASN A 31 1.28 30.34 13.43
CA ASN A 31 0.82 28.96 13.20
C ASN A 31 1.61 28.23 12.10
N VAL A 32 2.78 28.75 11.76
CA VAL A 32 3.68 28.17 10.74
C VAL A 32 4.49 27.02 11.35
N VAL A 33 4.51 25.89 10.67
CA VAL A 33 5.44 24.80 10.97
C VAL A 33 6.78 25.06 10.25
N ASN A 34 7.88 25.13 11.01
CA ASN A 34 9.20 25.30 10.41
C ASN A 34 9.69 23.96 9.86
N PRO A 35 9.98 23.86 8.54
CA PRO A 35 10.54 22.66 7.92
C PRO A 35 11.85 22.19 8.58
N ASP A 36 12.73 23.10 9.01
CA ASP A 36 14.02 22.76 9.63
C ASP A 36 13.84 21.93 10.91
N ASN A 37 12.81 22.25 11.71
CA ASN A 37 12.50 21.49 12.92
C ASN A 37 12.03 20.06 12.59
N ILE A 38 11.25 19.91 11.53
CA ILE A 38 10.79 18.60 11.06
C ILE A 38 11.95 17.80 10.48
N ILE A 39 12.79 18.42 9.66
CA ILE A 39 13.95 17.78 9.04
C ILE A 39 14.94 17.30 10.11
N SER A 40 15.16 18.09 11.16
CA SER A 40 16.08 17.71 12.26
C SER A 40 15.63 16.46 13.03
N VAL A 41 14.31 16.22 13.10
CA VAL A 41 13.73 15.07 13.83
C VAL A 41 13.50 13.85 12.93
N TYR A 42 12.94 14.07 11.73
CA TYR A 42 12.45 13.00 10.86
C TYR A 42 13.28 12.83 9.57
N GLY A 43 14.12 13.79 9.23
CA GLY A 43 14.87 13.81 7.97
C GLY A 43 14.12 14.43 6.79
N ALA A 44 14.86 14.89 5.79
CA ALA A 44 14.33 15.59 4.63
C ALA A 44 13.44 14.69 3.75
N ASP A 45 13.79 13.43 3.56
CA ASP A 45 13.01 12.49 2.75
C ASP A 45 11.62 12.23 3.36
N THR A 46 11.55 12.15 4.69
CA THR A 46 10.27 12.00 5.39
C THR A 46 9.36 13.20 5.18
N LEU A 47 9.89 14.42 5.32
CA LEU A 47 9.12 15.64 5.08
C LEU A 47 8.61 15.69 3.64
N ARG A 48 9.52 15.51 2.65
CA ARG A 48 9.16 15.50 1.21
C ARG A 48 8.03 14.53 0.90
N MET A 49 8.18 13.28 1.34
CA MET A 49 7.16 12.26 1.10
C MET A 49 5.87 12.55 1.84
N TYR A 50 5.94 13.09 3.06
CA TYR A 50 4.74 13.40 3.82
C TYR A 50 3.90 14.51 3.17
N GLU A 51 4.53 15.59 2.71
CA GLU A 51 3.83 16.65 1.98
C GLU A 51 3.14 16.15 0.71
N MET A 52 3.79 15.26 -0.03
CA MET A 52 3.23 14.63 -1.22
C MET A 52 2.11 13.63 -0.88
N PHE A 53 2.17 12.98 0.29
CA PHE A 53 1.22 11.95 0.71
C PHE A 53 -0.09 12.52 1.27
N LEU A 54 -0.10 13.74 1.80
CA LEU A 54 -1.25 14.36 2.48
C LEU A 54 -2.54 14.40 1.63
N GLY A 55 -2.45 14.35 0.31
CA GLY A 55 -3.60 14.32 -0.59
C GLY A 55 -3.28 14.82 -2.00
N PRO A 56 -4.27 14.93 -2.87
CA PRO A 56 -4.09 15.44 -4.23
C PRO A 56 -3.44 16.81 -4.24
N ILE A 57 -2.56 17.07 -5.22
CA ILE A 57 -1.74 18.29 -5.27
C ILE A 57 -2.57 19.56 -5.38
N GLU A 58 -3.76 19.46 -5.94
CA GLU A 58 -4.69 20.57 -6.22
C GLU A 58 -5.50 21.01 -4.98
N GLN A 59 -5.49 20.21 -3.92
CA GLN A 59 -6.33 20.46 -2.74
C GLN A 59 -5.52 21.07 -1.60
N SER A 60 -6.16 21.99 -0.87
CA SER A 60 -5.63 22.45 0.43
C SER A 60 -5.60 21.30 1.41
N LYS A 61 -4.53 21.20 2.19
CA LYS A 61 -4.27 20.07 3.10
C LYS A 61 -4.05 20.58 4.51
N PRO A 62 -4.78 20.03 5.51
CA PRO A 62 -4.47 20.32 6.90
C PRO A 62 -3.14 19.64 7.26
N TRP A 63 -2.23 20.40 7.86
CA TRP A 63 -1.01 19.84 8.43
C TRP A 63 -1.34 19.07 9.71
N ASN A 64 -0.84 17.85 9.81
CA ASN A 64 -0.91 17.05 11.04
C ASN A 64 0.45 16.41 11.32
N THR A 65 1.16 16.94 12.30
CA THR A 65 2.50 16.46 12.66
C THR A 65 2.51 14.97 13.05
N ASN A 66 1.44 14.47 13.64
CA ASN A 66 1.37 13.05 14.03
C ASN A 66 1.34 12.09 12.83
N GLY A 67 0.85 12.55 11.68
CA GLY A 67 0.78 11.73 10.45
C GLY A 67 2.16 11.45 9.84
N ILE A 68 3.17 12.29 10.12
CA ILE A 68 4.52 12.15 9.55
C ILE A 68 5.22 10.87 10.02
N GLU A 69 4.92 10.39 11.22
CA GLU A 69 5.47 9.14 11.74
C GLU A 69 5.20 7.93 10.86
N GLY A 70 4.06 7.92 10.17
CA GLY A 70 3.70 6.84 9.23
C GLY A 70 4.71 6.73 8.09
N VAL A 71 5.11 7.88 7.52
CA VAL A 71 6.11 7.95 6.46
C VAL A 71 7.51 7.63 6.99
N PHE A 72 7.86 8.13 8.18
CA PHE A 72 9.13 7.82 8.83
C PHE A 72 9.28 6.30 9.08
N LYS A 73 8.25 5.66 9.62
CA LYS A 73 8.21 4.19 9.81
C LYS A 73 8.30 3.43 8.49
N PHE A 74 7.72 3.96 7.41
CA PHE A 74 7.85 3.40 6.08
C PHE A 74 9.30 3.44 5.58
N LEU A 75 10.00 4.58 5.69
CA LEU A 75 11.40 4.69 5.28
C LEU A 75 12.32 3.77 6.10
N ASN A 76 12.05 3.61 7.40
CA ASN A 76 12.73 2.63 8.23
C ASN A 76 12.48 1.18 7.76
N LYS A 77 11.26 0.86 7.30
CA LYS A 77 11.00 -0.45 6.69
C LYS A 77 11.78 -0.65 5.40
N VAL A 78 11.92 0.39 4.57
CA VAL A 78 12.77 0.33 3.37
C VAL A 78 14.21 0.00 3.76
N TRP A 79 14.77 0.72 4.75
CA TRP A 79 16.12 0.43 5.26
C TRP A 79 16.27 -1.03 5.68
N ASN A 80 15.30 -1.56 6.41
CA ASN A 80 15.31 -2.94 6.92
C ASN A 80 15.17 -4.01 5.83
N LEU A 81 14.68 -3.68 4.63
CA LEU A 81 14.72 -4.62 3.50
C LEU A 81 16.16 -4.93 3.04
N PHE A 82 17.07 -3.98 3.22
CA PHE A 82 18.47 -4.12 2.85
C PHE A 82 19.37 -4.60 3.99
N HIS A 83 18.85 -4.64 5.21
CA HIS A 83 19.62 -4.98 6.40
C HIS A 83 18.95 -6.11 7.19
N LEU A 84 19.75 -6.97 7.75
CA LEU A 84 19.35 -7.99 8.72
C LEU A 84 20.27 -7.87 9.93
N ASN A 85 19.71 -7.61 11.12
CA ASN A 85 20.50 -7.38 12.34
C ASN A 85 21.59 -6.33 12.14
N ASP A 86 21.23 -5.18 11.54
CA ASP A 86 22.09 -4.05 11.19
C ASP A 86 23.22 -4.36 10.19
N GLN A 87 23.26 -5.57 9.63
CA GLN A 87 24.19 -5.94 8.58
C GLN A 87 23.52 -5.87 7.21
N PHE A 88 24.24 -5.34 6.22
CA PHE A 88 23.78 -5.29 4.84
C PHE A 88 23.57 -6.72 4.29
N ASN A 89 22.35 -7.03 3.88
CA ASN A 89 21.92 -8.39 3.51
C ASN A 89 21.15 -8.39 2.19
N VAL A 90 21.86 -8.18 1.10
CA VAL A 90 21.29 -8.27 -0.25
C VAL A 90 21.87 -9.49 -0.96
N SER A 91 21.02 -10.26 -1.64
CA SER A 91 21.33 -11.52 -2.29
C SER A 91 21.22 -11.42 -3.81
N ASP A 92 22.15 -12.05 -4.52
CA ASP A 92 22.13 -12.18 -5.98
C ASP A 92 21.33 -13.40 -6.46
N LYS A 93 20.54 -14.03 -5.59
CA LYS A 93 19.64 -15.12 -5.95
C LYS A 93 18.54 -14.62 -6.89
N LYS A 94 18.08 -15.49 -7.79
CA LYS A 94 16.97 -15.18 -8.69
C LYS A 94 15.70 -14.89 -7.89
N PRO A 95 14.93 -13.86 -8.28
CA PRO A 95 13.67 -13.53 -7.62
C PRO A 95 12.59 -14.56 -7.93
N GLU A 96 11.63 -14.65 -7.01
CA GLU A 96 10.42 -15.45 -7.18
C GLU A 96 9.36 -14.70 -8.01
N LYS A 97 8.43 -15.44 -8.60
CA LYS A 97 7.37 -14.87 -9.44
C LYS A 97 6.56 -13.78 -8.70
N ASN A 98 6.23 -14.00 -7.44
CA ASN A 98 5.47 -13.04 -6.63
C ASN A 98 6.26 -11.76 -6.35
N GLU A 99 7.59 -11.85 -6.19
CA GLU A 99 8.46 -10.69 -6.00
C GLU A 99 8.52 -9.84 -7.28
N LEU A 100 8.69 -10.50 -8.44
CA LEU A 100 8.65 -9.84 -9.75
C LEU A 100 7.29 -9.19 -10.02
N LYS A 101 6.19 -9.91 -9.75
CA LYS A 101 4.84 -9.37 -9.90
C LYS A 101 4.65 -8.10 -9.06
N ASN A 102 5.04 -8.13 -7.78
CA ASN A 102 4.93 -6.98 -6.89
C ASN A 102 5.71 -5.76 -7.41
N LEU A 103 6.97 -5.97 -7.86
CA LEU A 103 7.81 -4.92 -8.41
C LEU A 103 7.20 -4.32 -9.69
N HIS A 104 6.85 -5.16 -10.67
CA HIS A 104 6.35 -4.69 -11.96
C HIS A 104 4.97 -4.02 -11.84
N THR A 105 4.11 -4.49 -10.92
CA THR A 105 2.86 -3.81 -10.57
C THR A 105 3.11 -2.41 -10.02
N ALA A 106 4.10 -2.28 -9.14
CA ALA A 106 4.47 -0.98 -8.57
C ALA A 106 5.00 -0.03 -9.65
N ILE A 107 5.94 -0.47 -10.50
CA ILE A 107 6.50 0.36 -11.58
C ILE A 107 5.38 0.88 -12.48
N LYS A 108 4.53 -0.02 -13.00
CA LYS A 108 3.42 0.35 -13.89
C LYS A 108 2.46 1.36 -13.26
N LYS A 109 2.07 1.10 -12.00
CA LYS A 109 1.11 1.97 -11.31
C LYS A 109 1.72 3.33 -11.01
N ILE A 110 2.96 3.38 -10.53
CA ILE A 110 3.64 4.64 -10.18
C ILE A 110 3.90 5.48 -11.43
N GLU A 111 4.32 4.88 -12.54
CA GLU A 111 4.50 5.56 -13.82
C GLU A 111 3.19 6.23 -14.27
N ASN A 112 2.08 5.50 -14.28
CA ASN A 112 0.77 6.04 -14.64
C ASN A 112 0.27 7.13 -13.65
N ASP A 113 0.54 6.97 -12.36
CA ASP A 113 0.10 7.93 -11.35
C ASP A 113 0.94 9.23 -11.40
N ILE A 114 2.22 9.15 -11.75
CA ILE A 114 3.08 10.32 -12.00
C ILE A 114 2.56 11.12 -13.21
N GLU A 115 2.24 10.45 -14.32
CA GLU A 115 1.68 11.12 -15.52
C GLU A 115 0.39 11.87 -15.22
N ARG A 116 -0.40 11.39 -14.27
CA ARG A 116 -1.66 12.02 -13.82
C ARG A 116 -1.48 12.98 -12.65
N LEU A 117 -0.26 13.24 -12.21
CA LEU A 117 0.08 14.02 -11.01
C LEU A 117 -0.58 13.52 -9.71
N SER A 118 -0.95 12.25 -9.68
CA SER A 118 -1.51 11.58 -8.49
C SER A 118 -0.41 11.11 -7.54
N ILE A 119 0.40 12.04 -7.05
CA ILE A 119 1.62 11.74 -6.29
C ILE A 119 1.32 11.03 -4.97
N ASN A 120 0.20 11.34 -4.32
CA ASN A 120 -0.22 10.69 -3.08
C ASN A 120 -0.49 9.18 -3.27
N THR A 121 -1.00 8.77 -4.43
CA THR A 121 -1.22 7.36 -4.75
C THR A 121 0.07 6.63 -5.09
N CYS A 122 1.09 7.32 -5.62
CA CYS A 122 2.44 6.79 -5.79
C CYS A 122 3.02 6.35 -4.44
N ILE A 123 2.94 7.23 -3.42
CA ILE A 123 3.47 6.93 -2.09
C ILE A 123 2.71 5.78 -1.44
N SER A 124 1.38 5.77 -1.57
CA SER A 124 0.57 4.64 -1.10
C SER A 124 1.00 3.32 -1.76
N GLN A 125 1.26 3.34 -3.07
CA GLN A 125 1.73 2.16 -3.79
C GLN A 125 3.12 1.72 -3.33
N LEU A 126 4.05 2.65 -3.08
CA LEU A 126 5.37 2.32 -2.50
C LEU A 126 5.22 1.64 -1.13
N MET A 127 4.31 2.13 -0.28
CA MET A 127 4.04 1.52 1.03
C MET A 127 3.48 0.09 0.90
N ILE A 128 2.54 -0.14 -0.02
CA ILE A 128 1.99 -1.48 -0.31
C ILE A 128 3.11 -2.40 -0.78
N THR A 129 3.93 -1.94 -1.72
CA THR A 129 5.04 -2.71 -2.30
C THR A 129 6.06 -3.14 -1.24
N VAL A 130 6.47 -2.23 -0.36
CA VAL A 130 7.42 -2.53 0.73
C VAL A 130 6.81 -3.48 1.76
N ASN A 131 5.53 -3.32 2.10
CA ASN A 131 4.86 -4.26 3.00
C ASN A 131 4.84 -5.68 2.41
N GLU A 132 4.58 -5.81 1.11
CA GLU A 132 4.59 -7.10 0.43
C GLU A 132 6.00 -7.68 0.33
N MET A 133 7.02 -6.86 -0.05
CA MET A 133 8.43 -7.28 -0.04
C MET A 133 8.87 -7.77 1.35
N SER A 134 8.45 -7.08 2.42
CA SER A 134 8.74 -7.49 3.80
C SER A 134 8.06 -8.81 4.15
N ARG A 135 6.81 -9.01 3.74
CA ARG A 135 6.07 -10.27 3.93
C ARG A 135 6.75 -11.45 3.22
N LEU A 136 7.24 -11.22 2.01
CA LEU A 136 7.98 -12.19 1.21
C LEU A 136 9.43 -12.36 1.67
N LYS A 137 9.90 -11.58 2.63
CA LYS A 137 11.31 -11.52 3.06
C LYS A 137 12.26 -11.32 1.88
N CYS A 138 11.84 -10.49 0.93
CA CYS A 138 12.58 -10.23 -0.30
C CYS A 138 13.86 -9.45 0.00
N ASN A 139 15.00 -10.02 -0.38
CA ASN A 139 16.31 -9.38 -0.29
C ASN A 139 17.11 -9.49 -1.59
N LYS A 140 16.44 -9.72 -2.73
CA LYS A 140 17.09 -9.95 -4.02
C LYS A 140 17.48 -8.63 -4.69
N ARG A 141 18.74 -8.53 -5.07
CA ARG A 141 19.30 -7.37 -5.79
C ARG A 141 18.46 -6.98 -7.02
N GLU A 142 18.07 -7.97 -7.82
CA GLU A 142 17.29 -7.79 -9.06
C GLU A 142 15.91 -7.13 -8.81
N ILE A 143 15.37 -7.22 -7.57
CA ILE A 143 14.13 -6.55 -7.16
C ILE A 143 14.44 -5.20 -6.51
N LEU A 144 15.43 -5.15 -5.63
CA LEU A 144 15.70 -4.00 -4.78
C LEU A 144 16.33 -2.83 -5.55
N GLU A 145 17.19 -3.09 -6.54
CA GLU A 145 17.79 -2.03 -7.37
C GLU A 145 16.76 -1.24 -8.20
N PRO A 146 15.89 -1.89 -9.01
CA PRO A 146 14.85 -1.15 -9.73
C PRO A 146 13.86 -0.45 -8.78
N PHE A 147 13.55 -1.05 -7.64
CA PHE A 147 12.71 -0.42 -6.62
C PHE A 147 13.34 0.88 -6.08
N LEU A 148 14.66 0.88 -5.80
CA LEU A 148 15.37 2.08 -5.37
C LEU A 148 15.32 3.20 -6.42
N ILE A 149 15.46 2.86 -7.69
CA ILE A 149 15.38 3.86 -8.78
C ILE A 149 13.99 4.53 -8.76
N VAL A 150 12.92 3.77 -8.59
CA VAL A 150 11.56 4.33 -8.47
C VAL A 150 11.43 5.19 -7.22
N LEU A 151 11.93 4.70 -6.08
CA LEU A 151 11.86 5.40 -4.79
C LEU A 151 12.67 6.70 -4.80
N SER A 152 13.77 6.78 -5.54
CA SER A 152 14.69 7.92 -5.55
C SER A 152 14.02 9.25 -5.93
N SER A 153 12.93 9.20 -6.72
CA SER A 153 12.14 10.39 -7.05
C SER A 153 11.44 10.99 -5.83
N PHE A 154 11.16 10.19 -4.81
CA PHE A 154 10.42 10.57 -3.60
C PHE A 154 11.34 10.74 -2.39
N ALA A 155 12.28 9.81 -2.20
CA ALA A 155 13.23 9.75 -1.08
C ALA A 155 14.68 9.65 -1.60
N PRO A 156 15.24 10.74 -2.17
CA PRO A 156 16.54 10.70 -2.84
C PRO A 156 17.70 10.36 -1.89
N HIS A 157 17.73 10.88 -0.67
CA HIS A 157 18.86 10.67 0.24
C HIS A 157 18.98 9.22 0.68
N LEU A 158 17.87 8.61 1.11
CA LEU A 158 17.83 7.20 1.50
C LEU A 158 18.18 6.29 0.31
N SER A 159 17.66 6.61 -0.87
CA SER A 159 17.90 5.81 -2.07
C SER A 159 19.37 5.89 -2.51
N GLU A 160 20.00 7.06 -2.45
CA GLU A 160 21.40 7.26 -2.80
C GLU A 160 22.33 6.51 -1.83
N GLU A 161 22.06 6.55 -0.52
CA GLU A 161 22.83 5.83 0.49
C GLU A 161 22.76 4.30 0.25
N LEU A 162 21.56 3.76 0.03
CA LEU A 162 21.38 2.33 -0.24
C LEU A 162 22.00 1.92 -1.59
N TRP A 163 21.93 2.80 -2.59
CA TRP A 163 22.56 2.60 -3.91
C TRP A 163 24.06 2.51 -3.82
N SER A 164 24.68 3.40 -3.02
CA SER A 164 26.10 3.34 -2.72
C SER A 164 26.50 2.05 -2.00
N LYS A 165 25.70 1.60 -1.03
CA LYS A 165 25.91 0.32 -0.30
C LYS A 165 25.77 -0.91 -1.20
N LEU A 166 25.00 -0.84 -2.28
CA LEU A 166 24.95 -1.87 -3.32
C LEU A 166 26.22 -1.93 -4.18
N GLY A 167 27.15 -0.97 -4.02
CA GLY A 167 28.44 -0.93 -4.70
C GLY A 167 28.47 -0.06 -5.95
N HIS A 168 27.42 0.70 -6.22
CA HIS A 168 27.38 1.63 -7.36
C HIS A 168 28.24 2.88 -7.09
N LYS A 169 29.06 3.26 -8.07
CA LYS A 169 29.96 4.45 -7.97
C LYS A 169 29.33 5.73 -8.51
N LYS A 170 28.28 5.60 -9.34
CA LYS A 170 27.58 6.74 -9.93
C LYS A 170 26.27 6.96 -9.18
N SER A 171 25.82 8.23 -9.12
CA SER A 171 24.55 8.57 -8.51
C SER A 171 23.38 7.82 -9.14
N ILE A 172 22.42 7.43 -8.32
CA ILE A 172 21.17 6.78 -8.74
C ILE A 172 20.37 7.67 -9.70
N SER A 173 20.50 9.00 -9.58
CA SER A 173 19.83 9.97 -10.45
C SER A 173 20.21 9.86 -11.92
N LEU A 174 21.35 9.24 -12.24
CA LEU A 174 21.80 8.97 -13.60
C LEU A 174 21.27 7.65 -14.15
N SER A 175 20.57 6.87 -13.35
CA SER A 175 20.02 5.57 -13.75
C SER A 175 18.75 5.76 -14.58
N LYS A 176 18.56 4.87 -15.55
CA LYS A 176 17.32 4.88 -16.34
C LYS A 176 16.16 4.36 -15.50
N TYR A 177 15.00 5.02 -15.62
CA TYR A 177 13.78 4.54 -14.98
C TYR A 177 13.45 3.11 -15.44
N PRO A 178 13.14 2.18 -14.52
CA PRO A 178 12.91 0.80 -14.86
C PRO A 178 11.58 0.64 -15.64
N LYS A 179 11.61 -0.20 -16.68
CA LYS A 179 10.41 -0.53 -17.44
C LYS A 179 9.70 -1.72 -16.81
N TYR A 180 8.37 -1.65 -16.72
CA TYR A 180 7.61 -2.82 -16.33
C TYR A 180 7.49 -3.82 -17.50
N ASN A 181 7.24 -5.09 -17.15
CA ASN A 181 7.01 -6.16 -18.11
C ASN A 181 5.65 -6.81 -17.80
N ASP A 182 4.72 -6.70 -18.75
CA ASP A 182 3.36 -7.22 -18.60
C ASP A 182 3.31 -8.72 -18.34
N LYS A 183 4.31 -9.50 -18.79
CA LYS A 183 4.40 -10.95 -18.51
C LYS A 183 4.40 -11.29 -17.02
N PHE A 184 4.87 -10.39 -16.17
CA PHE A 184 4.87 -10.59 -14.72
C PHE A 184 3.60 -10.07 -14.05
N LEU A 185 2.75 -9.33 -14.79
CA LEU A 185 1.50 -8.78 -14.30
C LEU A 185 0.32 -9.75 -14.46
N ASP A 186 0.47 -10.73 -15.35
CA ASP A 186 -0.57 -11.71 -15.59
C ASP A 186 -0.89 -12.46 -14.29
N GLU A 187 -2.15 -12.46 -13.95
CA GLU A 187 -2.65 -13.26 -12.85
C GLU A 187 -2.79 -14.70 -13.34
N ASP A 188 -2.01 -15.61 -12.77
CA ASP A 188 -2.20 -17.04 -13.05
C ASP A 188 -3.39 -17.59 -12.26
N GLU A 189 -3.74 -16.93 -11.16
CA GLU A 189 -4.80 -17.37 -10.27
C GLU A 189 -5.75 -16.23 -9.94
N PHE A 190 -7.04 -16.53 -9.89
CA PHE A 190 -8.07 -15.62 -9.40
C PHE A 190 -8.70 -16.17 -8.13
N GLU A 191 -8.85 -15.33 -7.10
CA GLU A 191 -9.51 -15.70 -5.85
C GLU A 191 -11.03 -15.54 -5.99
N TYR A 192 -11.68 -16.66 -6.24
CA TYR A 192 -13.13 -16.68 -6.41
C TYR A 192 -13.86 -16.66 -5.07
N PRO A 193 -14.75 -15.70 -4.82
CA PRO A 193 -15.70 -15.78 -3.72
C PRO A 193 -16.69 -16.94 -3.98
N ILE A 194 -16.75 -17.89 -3.06
CA ILE A 194 -17.66 -19.02 -3.11
C ILE A 194 -18.91 -18.70 -2.31
N MET A 195 -20.03 -18.67 -3.00
CA MET A 195 -21.33 -18.45 -2.38
C MET A 195 -22.13 -19.76 -2.34
N ILE A 196 -22.94 -19.91 -1.30
CA ILE A 196 -23.94 -20.98 -1.18
C ILE A 196 -25.28 -20.31 -0.94
N ASN A 197 -26.22 -20.54 -1.84
CA ASN A 197 -27.53 -19.87 -1.85
C ASN A 197 -27.41 -18.35 -1.71
N GLY A 198 -26.45 -17.73 -2.44
CA GLY A 198 -26.21 -16.29 -2.45
C GLY A 198 -25.44 -15.72 -1.24
N LYS A 199 -25.09 -16.54 -0.23
CA LYS A 199 -24.31 -16.11 0.93
C LYS A 199 -22.85 -16.49 0.78
N LEU A 200 -21.91 -15.53 0.91
CA LEU A 200 -20.47 -15.74 0.87
C LEU A 200 -20.05 -16.68 2.02
N ARG A 201 -19.31 -17.75 1.69
CA ARG A 201 -18.85 -18.75 2.66
C ARG A 201 -17.34 -18.86 2.76
N THR A 202 -16.66 -18.80 1.62
CA THR A 202 -15.19 -18.89 1.55
C THR A 202 -14.68 -18.24 0.28
N LYS A 203 -13.36 -18.14 0.16
CA LYS A 203 -12.68 -17.75 -1.07
C LYS A 203 -11.67 -18.81 -1.43
N ILE A 204 -11.63 -19.21 -2.69
CA ILE A 204 -10.73 -20.24 -3.19
C ILE A 204 -10.00 -19.70 -4.43
N LYS A 205 -8.71 -19.94 -4.51
CA LYS A 205 -7.88 -19.57 -5.66
C LYS A 205 -7.94 -20.68 -6.71
N PHE A 206 -8.21 -20.29 -7.94
CA PHE A 206 -8.12 -21.16 -9.10
C PHE A 206 -7.30 -20.52 -10.19
N SER A 207 -6.56 -21.33 -10.95
CA SER A 207 -5.86 -20.86 -12.13
C SER A 207 -6.85 -20.24 -13.12
N LEU A 208 -6.46 -19.14 -13.76
CA LEU A 208 -7.26 -18.50 -14.81
C LEU A 208 -7.36 -19.37 -16.09
N GLU A 209 -6.41 -20.30 -16.25
CA GLU A 209 -6.41 -21.28 -17.33
C GLU A 209 -7.29 -22.52 -17.03
N ALA A 210 -7.73 -22.66 -15.77
CA ALA A 210 -8.56 -23.80 -15.35
C ALA A 210 -9.91 -23.78 -16.08
N ASN A 211 -10.27 -24.91 -16.67
CA ASN A 211 -11.55 -25.07 -17.33
C ASN A 211 -12.70 -24.93 -16.29
N GLY A 212 -13.76 -24.21 -16.67
CA GLY A 212 -14.91 -23.97 -15.79
C GLY A 212 -15.50 -25.25 -15.19
N ASP A 213 -15.44 -26.39 -15.88
CA ASP A 213 -15.94 -27.67 -15.36
C ASP A 213 -14.97 -28.31 -14.36
N GLU A 214 -13.67 -28.11 -14.51
CA GLU A 214 -12.67 -28.50 -13.50
C GLU A 214 -12.82 -27.68 -12.22
N VAL A 215 -12.98 -26.36 -12.36
CA VAL A 215 -13.23 -25.46 -11.23
C VAL A 215 -14.48 -25.87 -10.46
N LYS A 216 -15.59 -26.18 -11.15
CA LYS A 216 -16.83 -26.66 -10.52
C LYS A 216 -16.61 -27.96 -9.73
N LYS A 217 -15.86 -28.92 -10.27
CA LYS A 217 -15.53 -30.18 -9.59
C LYS A 217 -14.68 -29.95 -8.35
N GLN A 218 -13.64 -29.16 -8.46
CA GLN A 218 -12.73 -28.88 -7.33
C GLN A 218 -13.42 -28.09 -6.21
N VAL A 219 -14.32 -27.15 -6.55
CA VAL A 219 -15.09 -26.39 -5.55
C VAL A 219 -15.97 -27.29 -4.71
N VAL A 220 -16.65 -28.28 -5.31
CA VAL A 220 -17.54 -29.21 -4.58
C VAL A 220 -16.75 -30.18 -3.71
N GLN A 221 -15.50 -30.48 -4.06
CA GLN A 221 -14.61 -31.35 -3.28
C GLN A 221 -13.89 -30.64 -2.14
N ASN A 222 -13.98 -29.31 -2.05
CA ASN A 222 -13.30 -28.55 -1.01
C ASN A 222 -13.94 -28.78 0.37
N ASP A 223 -13.13 -29.12 1.38
CA ASP A 223 -13.59 -29.46 2.73
C ASP A 223 -14.44 -28.38 3.39
N ILE A 224 -14.13 -27.08 3.13
CA ILE A 224 -14.89 -25.96 3.68
C ILE A 224 -16.26 -25.89 3.02
N VAL A 225 -16.34 -26.12 1.72
CA VAL A 225 -17.59 -26.09 0.96
C VAL A 225 -18.45 -27.29 1.35
N LEU A 226 -17.87 -28.48 1.49
CA LEU A 226 -18.58 -29.70 1.93
C LEU A 226 -19.26 -29.53 3.30
N LYS A 227 -18.60 -28.86 4.26
CA LYS A 227 -19.19 -28.55 5.57
C LYS A 227 -20.47 -27.70 5.48
N TRP A 228 -20.56 -26.84 4.46
CA TRP A 228 -21.73 -25.98 4.28
C TRP A 228 -22.85 -26.63 3.44
N ILE A 229 -22.51 -27.55 2.54
CA ILE A 229 -23.46 -28.31 1.74
C ILE A 229 -24.21 -29.34 2.60
N LYS A 230 -23.62 -29.83 3.73
CA LYS A 230 -24.22 -30.73 4.71
C LYS A 230 -24.94 -31.95 4.08
N ASN A 231 -24.36 -32.55 3.05
CA ASN A 231 -24.93 -33.67 2.28
C ASN A 231 -26.22 -33.34 1.49
N GLU A 232 -26.57 -32.08 1.33
CA GLU A 232 -27.68 -31.71 0.43
C GLU A 232 -27.24 -31.85 -1.04
N ASN A 233 -28.19 -32.19 -1.93
CA ASN A 233 -27.89 -32.35 -3.35
C ASN A 233 -27.66 -30.97 -4.00
N VAL A 234 -26.49 -30.78 -4.64
CA VAL A 234 -26.19 -29.58 -5.43
C VAL A 234 -27.09 -29.56 -6.67
N LYS A 235 -28.00 -28.61 -6.74
CA LYS A 235 -28.91 -28.43 -7.89
C LYS A 235 -28.22 -27.77 -9.07
N LYS A 236 -27.41 -26.74 -8.79
CA LYS A 236 -26.76 -25.95 -9.83
C LYS A 236 -25.50 -25.25 -9.29
N ILE A 237 -24.46 -25.18 -10.12
CA ILE A 237 -23.25 -24.37 -9.85
C ILE A 237 -23.18 -23.28 -10.92
N ILE A 238 -23.26 -22.04 -10.50
CA ILE A 238 -23.15 -20.87 -11.36
C ILE A 238 -21.70 -20.38 -11.25
N PHE A 239 -20.92 -20.55 -12.32
CA PHE A 239 -19.55 -20.08 -12.43
C PHE A 239 -19.51 -18.86 -13.35
N VAL A 240 -19.05 -17.73 -12.83
CA VAL A 240 -18.83 -16.51 -13.61
C VAL A 240 -17.32 -16.22 -13.59
N PRO A 241 -16.62 -16.38 -14.74
CA PRO A 241 -15.18 -16.16 -14.84
C PRO A 241 -14.76 -14.79 -14.28
N LYS A 242 -13.69 -14.77 -13.48
CA LYS A 242 -13.14 -13.57 -12.83
C LYS A 242 -14.14 -12.79 -11.96
N LYS A 243 -15.20 -13.44 -11.47
CA LYS A 243 -16.19 -12.80 -10.60
C LYS A 243 -16.56 -13.67 -9.40
N ILE A 244 -17.31 -14.75 -9.60
CA ILE A 244 -17.96 -15.44 -8.48
C ILE A 244 -18.29 -16.91 -8.84
N ILE A 245 -18.34 -17.74 -7.83
CA ILE A 245 -18.93 -19.09 -7.91
C ILE A 245 -20.07 -19.18 -6.91
N ASN A 246 -21.29 -19.49 -7.39
CA ASN A 246 -22.45 -19.67 -6.53
C ASN A 246 -22.99 -21.09 -6.66
N ILE A 247 -23.09 -21.78 -5.54
CA ILE A 247 -23.64 -23.15 -5.42
C ILE A 247 -25.08 -23.01 -4.92
N VAL A 248 -26.01 -23.61 -5.64
CA VAL A 248 -27.42 -23.68 -5.26
C VAL A 248 -27.72 -25.11 -4.82
N ILE A 249 -28.13 -25.25 -3.58
CA ILE A 249 -28.53 -26.50 -2.93
C ILE A 249 -30.03 -26.51 -2.61
#